data_30ef607ad5acd05ecf55a424f9c8ac0a
#
_entry.id   30ef607ad5acd05ecf55a424f9c8ac0a
#
_cell.length_a   1.000
_cell.length_b   1.000
_cell.length_c   1.000
_cell.angle_alpha   90.00
_cell.angle_beta   90.00
_cell.angle_gamma   90.00
#
_symmetry.space_group_name_H-M   'P 1'
#
loop_
_entity.id
_entity.type
_entity.pdbx_description
1 polymer ?
#
loop_
_entity_poly.entity_id
_entity_poly.type
_entity_poly.pdbx_seq_one_letter_code
_entity_poly.pdbx_strand_id
1 'polypeptide(L)'
;CFGDYYTRNGLTVTDREMVAFCFIVAQGGAHPQAISYAIGNLKLGNSKELLYDIMVNLIPYIGYPRVLNGIAAIDNAGAVILEDEQEKRGQSKF
;
A
#
# COMPACT_ATOMS: atom_id res chain seq x y z
N CYS A 1 -1.68 -5.40 20.60
CA CYS A 1 -2.35 -4.19 20.17
C CYS A 1 -2.85 -4.29 18.72
N PHE A 2 -1.97 -4.61 17.79
CA PHE A 2 -2.38 -4.81 16.40
C PHE A 2 -3.32 -6.01 16.25
N GLY A 3 -3.10 -7.09 16.99
CA GLY A 3 -3.95 -8.26 16.91
C GLY A 3 -5.40 -7.95 17.29
N ASP A 4 -5.60 -7.24 18.39
CA ASP A 4 -6.95 -6.83 18.82
C ASP A 4 -7.59 -5.92 17.80
N TYR A 5 -6.82 -5.00 17.23
CA TYR A 5 -7.33 -4.08 16.21
C TYR A 5 -7.81 -4.84 14.98
N TYR A 6 -7.03 -5.80 14.51
CA TYR A 6 -7.37 -6.55 13.31
C TYR A 6 -8.51 -7.55 13.51
N THR A 7 -8.80 -7.93 14.74
CA THR A 7 -9.89 -8.88 15.01
C THR A 7 -11.22 -8.22 15.29
N ARG A 8 -11.27 -6.88 15.38
CA ARG A 8 -12.53 -6.18 15.61
C ARG A 8 -13.46 -6.30 14.43
N ASN A 9 -14.77 -6.32 14.73
CA ASN A 9 -15.81 -6.39 13.72
C ASN A 9 -15.87 -5.13 12.87
N GLY A 10 -16.33 -5.26 11.65
CA GLY A 10 -16.66 -4.15 10.77
C GLY A 10 -15.73 -3.99 9.58
N LEU A 11 -14.44 -4.26 9.75
CA LEU A 11 -13.48 -4.13 8.65
C LEU A 11 -12.73 -5.44 8.46
N THR A 12 -12.53 -5.81 7.19
CA THR A 12 -11.67 -6.95 6.85
C THR A 12 -10.21 -6.57 6.98
N VAL A 13 -9.31 -7.57 6.94
CA VAL A 13 -7.87 -7.32 6.97
C VAL A 13 -7.46 -6.46 5.78
N THR A 14 -8.01 -6.72 4.60
CA THR A 14 -7.72 -5.93 3.41
C THR A 14 -8.15 -4.47 3.57
N ASP A 15 -9.33 -4.23 4.15
CA ASP A 15 -9.81 -2.88 4.41
C ASP A 15 -8.90 -2.14 5.40
N ARG A 16 -8.47 -2.83 6.44
CA ARG A 16 -7.59 -2.23 7.46
C ARG A 16 -6.24 -1.87 6.89
N GLU A 17 -5.70 -2.69 5.99
CA GLU A 17 -4.44 -2.37 5.32
C GLU A 17 -4.59 -1.15 4.42
N MET A 18 -5.71 -0.99 3.73
CA MET A 18 -5.98 0.22 2.96
C MET A 18 -6.04 1.45 3.84
N VAL A 19 -6.74 1.37 4.97
CA VAL A 19 -6.86 2.48 5.91
C VAL A 19 -5.50 2.84 6.49
N ALA A 20 -4.69 1.85 6.88
CA ALA A 20 -3.35 2.07 7.40
C ALA A 20 -2.46 2.78 6.38
N PHE A 21 -2.52 2.37 5.13
CA PHE A 21 -1.78 3.03 4.05
C PHE A 21 -2.21 4.49 3.91
N CYS A 22 -3.51 4.76 3.92
CA CYS A 22 -4.03 6.13 3.84
C CYS A 22 -3.52 7.00 4.98
N PHE A 23 -3.48 6.47 6.20
CA PHE A 23 -2.98 7.22 7.36
C PHE A 23 -1.50 7.57 7.20
N ILE A 24 -0.69 6.63 6.74
CA ILE A 24 0.75 6.84 6.55
C ILE A 24 0.98 7.91 5.49
N VAL A 25 0.24 7.86 4.38
CA VAL A 25 0.35 8.85 3.31
C VAL A 25 -0.09 10.22 3.82
N ALA A 26 -1.21 10.28 4.56
CA ALA A 26 -1.75 11.53 5.09
C ALA A 26 -0.79 12.19 6.09
N GLN A 27 -0.12 11.37 6.88
CA GLN A 27 0.87 11.86 7.85
C GLN A 27 2.03 12.57 7.15
N GLY A 28 2.49 12.00 6.02
CA GLY A 28 3.65 12.53 5.30
C GLY A 28 4.96 12.18 5.98
N GLY A 29 6.06 12.29 5.24
CA GLY A 29 7.39 12.10 5.81
C GLY A 29 7.77 10.66 6.16
N ALA A 30 6.92 9.69 5.86
CA ALA A 30 7.16 8.28 6.18
C ALA A 30 7.17 7.44 4.90
N HIS A 31 8.01 7.83 3.94
CA HIS A 31 8.02 7.21 2.62
C HIS A 31 8.38 5.71 2.65
N PRO A 32 9.41 5.26 3.39
CA PRO A 32 9.70 3.83 3.46
C PRO A 32 8.55 3.02 4.03
N GLN A 33 7.88 3.54 5.05
CA GLN A 33 6.71 2.88 5.64
C GLN A 33 5.54 2.85 4.66
N ALA A 34 5.36 3.92 3.88
CA ALA A 34 4.33 3.95 2.85
C ALA A 34 4.54 2.86 1.81
N ILE A 35 5.79 2.65 1.38
CA ILE A 35 6.13 1.58 0.44
C ILE A 35 5.79 0.21 1.05
N SER A 36 6.16 -0.01 2.31
CA SER A 36 5.88 -1.28 3.00
C SER A 36 4.38 -1.57 3.07
N TYR A 37 3.58 -0.57 3.42
CA TYR A 37 2.12 -0.73 3.47
C TYR A 37 1.52 -0.94 2.08
N ALA A 38 2.07 -0.28 1.07
CA ALA A 38 1.63 -0.49 -0.30
C ALA A 38 1.91 -1.93 -0.75
N ILE A 39 3.09 -2.46 -0.43
CA ILE A 39 3.42 -3.86 -0.71
C ILE A 39 2.42 -4.79 -0.03
N GLY A 40 2.13 -4.56 1.25
CA GLY A 40 1.15 -5.34 1.99
C GLY A 40 -0.22 -5.34 1.35
N ASN A 41 -0.68 -4.16 0.90
CA ASN A 41 -1.96 -4.02 0.21
C ASN A 41 -1.99 -4.84 -1.08
N LEU A 42 -0.95 -4.73 -1.89
CA LEU A 42 -0.89 -5.45 -3.17
C LEU A 42 -0.86 -6.96 -2.95
N LYS A 43 -0.14 -7.42 -1.94
CA LYS A 43 -0.07 -8.85 -1.60
C LYS A 43 -1.40 -9.41 -1.10
N LEU A 44 -2.20 -8.58 -0.45
CA LEU A 44 -3.54 -8.97 0.02
C LEU A 44 -4.59 -8.95 -1.08
N GLY A 45 -4.24 -8.50 -2.29
CA GLY A 45 -5.15 -8.49 -3.41
C GLY A 45 -5.79 -7.14 -3.71
N ASN A 46 -5.43 -6.09 -2.99
CA ASN A 46 -5.87 -4.74 -3.34
C ASN A 46 -5.10 -4.31 -4.58
N SER A 47 -5.81 -3.98 -5.66
CA SER A 47 -5.16 -3.67 -6.93
C SER A 47 -4.49 -2.31 -6.92
N LYS A 48 -3.52 -2.11 -7.82
CA LYS A 48 -2.91 -0.80 -8.03
C LYS A 48 -3.95 0.24 -8.40
N GLU A 49 -4.90 -0.13 -9.26
CA GLU A 49 -5.96 0.77 -9.72
C GLU A 49 -6.80 1.25 -8.54
N LEU A 50 -7.14 0.34 -7.63
CA LEU A 50 -7.89 0.70 -6.43
C LEU A 50 -7.09 1.69 -5.57
N LEU A 51 -5.81 1.42 -5.37
CA LEU A 51 -4.95 2.29 -4.56
C LEU A 51 -4.79 3.67 -5.22
N TYR A 52 -4.65 3.73 -6.53
CA TYR A 52 -4.60 5.02 -7.24
C TYR A 52 -5.90 5.79 -7.08
N ASP A 53 -7.03 5.13 -7.19
CA ASP A 53 -8.34 5.78 -7.01
C ASP A 53 -8.48 6.36 -5.60
N ILE A 54 -8.04 5.62 -4.60
CA ILE A 54 -8.05 6.11 -3.22
C ILE A 54 -7.18 7.35 -3.09
N MET A 55 -5.97 7.33 -3.67
CA MET A 55 -5.06 8.48 -3.62
C MET A 55 -5.70 9.72 -4.26
N VAL A 56 -6.29 9.57 -5.43
CA VAL A 56 -6.95 10.69 -6.11
C VAL A 56 -8.08 11.27 -5.25
N ASN A 57 -8.85 10.41 -4.59
CA ASN A 57 -9.95 10.86 -3.73
C ASN A 57 -9.44 11.54 -2.45
N LEU A 58 -8.19 11.36 -2.07
CA LEU A 58 -7.62 12.02 -0.90
C LEU A 58 -7.10 13.44 -1.19
N ILE A 59 -6.97 13.82 -2.46
CA ILE A 59 -6.41 15.13 -2.83
C ILE A 59 -7.10 16.27 -2.09
N PRO A 60 -8.45 16.34 -2.01
CA PRO A 60 -9.11 17.46 -1.33
C PRO A 60 -8.83 17.52 0.18
N TYR A 61 -8.37 16.43 0.77
CA TYR A 61 -8.21 16.32 2.22
C TYR A 61 -6.77 16.50 2.68
N ILE A 62 -5.80 15.97 1.93
CA ILE A 62 -4.39 15.97 2.35
C ILE A 62 -3.47 16.73 1.42
N GLY A 63 -3.98 17.16 0.27
CA GLY A 63 -3.23 17.96 -0.69
C GLY A 63 -2.44 17.15 -1.71
N TYR A 64 -2.11 17.81 -2.79
CA TYR A 64 -1.47 17.20 -3.95
C TYR A 64 -0.10 16.59 -3.64
N PRO A 65 0.81 17.29 -2.92
CA PRO A 65 2.15 16.74 -2.69
C PRO A 65 2.15 15.39 -1.96
N ARG A 66 1.30 15.24 -0.93
CA ARG A 66 1.22 13.98 -0.19
C ARG A 66 0.64 12.85 -1.04
N VAL A 67 -0.34 13.18 -1.88
CA VAL A 67 -0.92 12.20 -2.79
C VAL A 67 0.09 11.74 -3.82
N LEU A 68 0.89 12.66 -4.38
CA LEU A 68 1.96 12.27 -5.32
C LEU A 68 2.98 11.35 -4.68
N ASN A 69 3.32 11.61 -3.42
CA ASN A 69 4.22 10.73 -2.67
C ASN A 69 3.58 9.34 -2.46
N GLY A 70 2.28 9.29 -2.20
CA GLY A 70 1.56 8.05 -2.07
C GLY A 70 1.54 7.24 -3.37
N ILE A 71 1.34 7.91 -4.49
CA ILE A 71 1.38 7.28 -5.81
C ILE A 71 2.78 6.74 -6.10
N ALA A 72 3.82 7.50 -5.78
CA ALA A 72 5.19 7.04 -5.93
C ALA A 72 5.46 5.79 -5.07
N ALA A 73 4.92 5.74 -3.86
CA ALA A 73 5.05 4.57 -3.00
C ALA A 73 4.37 3.33 -3.62
N ILE A 74 3.21 3.50 -4.23
CA ILE A 74 2.50 2.42 -4.92
C ILE A 74 3.34 1.90 -6.10
N ASP A 75 3.91 2.79 -6.89
CA ASP A 75 4.74 2.42 -8.02
C ASP A 75 5.99 1.67 -7.58
N ASN A 76 6.64 2.15 -6.53
CA ASN A 76 7.83 1.48 -5.96
C ASN A 76 7.47 0.09 -5.43
N ALA A 77 6.33 -0.03 -4.77
CA ALA A 77 5.86 -1.32 -4.25
C ALA A 77 5.62 -2.31 -5.39
N GLY A 78 5.02 -1.85 -6.48
CA GLY A 78 4.79 -2.68 -7.65
C GLY A 78 6.10 -3.18 -8.26
N ALA A 79 7.10 -2.30 -8.36
CA ALA A 79 8.41 -2.68 -8.87
C ALA A 79 9.10 -3.72 -7.99
N VAL A 80 9.04 -3.56 -6.67
CA VAL A 80 9.61 -4.52 -5.72
C VAL A 80 8.97 -5.90 -5.87
N ILE A 81 7.64 -5.95 -6.00
CA ILE A 81 6.93 -7.21 -6.17
C ILE A 81 7.31 -7.89 -7.48
N LEU A 82 7.46 -7.12 -8.57
CA LEU A 82 7.88 -7.67 -9.84
C LEU A 82 9.29 -8.26 -9.77
N GLU A 83 10.21 -7.59 -9.09
CA GLU A 83 11.57 -8.10 -8.90
C GLU A 83 11.56 -9.41 -8.13
N ASP A 84 10.78 -9.50 -7.06
CA ASP A 84 10.65 -10.73 -6.28
C ASP A 84 10.11 -11.88 -7.12
N GLU A 85 9.10 -11.61 -7.94
CA GLU A 85 8.53 -12.63 -8.82
C GLU A 85 9.53 -13.11 -9.86
N GLN A 86 10.32 -12.20 -10.43
CA GLN A 86 11.36 -12.55 -11.39
C GLN A 86 12.46 -13.40 -10.75
N GLU A 87 12.88 -13.07 -9.55
CA GLU A 87 13.86 -13.86 -8.81
C GLU A 87 13.35 -15.28 -8.54
N LYS A 88 12.09 -15.40 -8.11
CA LYS A 88 11.46 -16.69 -7.86
C LYS A 88 11.40 -17.53 -9.13
N ARG A 89 11.08 -16.92 -10.27
CA ARG A 89 11.07 -17.63 -11.55
C ARG A 89 12.47 -18.11 -11.94
N GLY A 90 13.47 -17.25 -11.73
CA GLY A 90 14.85 -17.61 -11.98
C GLY A 90 15.31 -18.79 -11.14
N GLN A 91 14.96 -18.78 -9.86
CA GLN A 91 15.29 -19.86 -8.94
C GLN A 91 14.56 -21.15 -9.26
N SER A 92 13.31 -21.06 -9.71
CA SER A 92 12.51 -22.24 -9.99
C SER A 92 12.95 -22.99 -11.25
N LYS A 93 13.78 -22.39 -12.07
CA LYS A 93 14.33 -23.03 -13.28
C LYS A 93 15.50 -23.96 -12.98
N PHE A 94 16.02 -23.88 -11.80
CA PHE A 94 17.17 -24.67 -11.38
C PHE A 94 16.77 -25.61 -10.26
#